data_be69e3f1a07a78d33e0127564c157ffc
#
_entry.id   be69e3f1a07a78d33e0127564c157ffc
#
_cell.length_a   1.000
_cell.length_b   1.000
_cell.length_c   1.000
_cell.angle_alpha   90.00
_cell.angle_beta   90.00
_cell.angle_gamma   90.00
#
_symmetry.space_group_name_H-M   'P 1'
#
loop_
_entity.id
_entity.type
_entity.pdbx_description
1 polymer ?
#
loop_
_entity_poly.entity_id
_entity_poly.type
_entity_poly.pdbx_seq_one_letter_code
_entity_poly.pdbx_strand_id
1 'polypeptide(L)'
;AVQKGAIDKVFINTAGIGVIPNGLDWGVHRIQPGDQIIVSGTLGDHGATILNLRENLGIQTDLRSDCAVLAPLIDCIRPIEGVKAVRDATRGGVNAVLHEFAQAQKVGIQIDETVLPIRQEVRGICELLGLDALNFANEGKLVIVADKEKTAEILTALRRHPLGENATVIGEVTTDGKVRAVGLFGQSRLLDLPRNEPLPRIC
;
A
#
# COMPACT_ATOMS: atom_id res chain seq x y z
N ALA A 1 -3.49 -9.61 23.49
CA ALA A 1 -3.37 -9.47 24.95
C ALA A 1 -2.44 -8.29 25.26
N VAL A 2 -2.81 -7.47 26.24
CA VAL A 2 -1.98 -6.36 26.75
C VAL A 2 -1.60 -6.60 28.19
N GLN A 3 -0.52 -5.98 28.65
CA GLN A 3 -0.09 -6.08 30.03
C GLN A 3 -1.17 -5.54 30.97
N LYS A 4 -1.34 -6.16 32.14
CA LYS A 4 -2.28 -5.68 33.17
C LYS A 4 -1.93 -4.25 33.56
N GLY A 5 -2.92 -3.35 33.53
CA GLY A 5 -2.75 -1.92 33.83
C GLY A 5 -2.31 -1.05 32.64
N ALA A 6 -2.04 -1.64 31.46
CA ALA A 6 -1.73 -0.86 30.26
C ALA A 6 -2.97 -0.27 29.56
N ILE A 7 -4.17 -0.59 30.04
CA ILE A 7 -5.43 -0.09 29.48
C ILE A 7 -5.89 1.09 30.35
N ASP A 8 -5.74 2.27 29.82
CA ASP A 8 -6.22 3.52 30.45
C ASP A 8 -7.40 4.16 29.70
N LYS A 9 -7.77 3.61 28.55
CA LYS A 9 -8.84 4.09 27.66
C LYS A 9 -9.62 2.91 27.08
N VAL A 10 -10.27 3.10 25.95
CA VAL A 10 -11.04 2.07 25.24
C VAL A 10 -10.16 1.32 24.26
N PHE A 11 -10.15 -0.01 24.34
CA PHE A 11 -9.56 -0.91 23.35
C PHE A 11 -10.69 -1.64 22.64
N ILE A 12 -10.71 -1.56 21.32
CA ILE A 12 -11.67 -2.25 20.47
C ILE A 12 -10.92 -3.31 19.68
N ASN A 13 -11.34 -4.57 19.82
CA ASN A 13 -10.82 -5.67 19.01
C ASN A 13 -11.93 -6.21 18.13
N THR A 14 -11.67 -6.33 16.84
CA THR A 14 -12.60 -6.89 15.85
C THR A 14 -12.03 -8.19 15.29
N ALA A 15 -12.90 -9.16 15.03
CA ALA A 15 -12.57 -10.40 14.37
C ALA A 15 -13.65 -10.73 13.32
N GLY A 16 -13.24 -11.30 12.19
CA GLY A 16 -14.15 -11.69 11.12
C GLY A 16 -13.80 -13.06 10.57
N ILE A 17 -14.80 -13.76 10.05
CA ILE A 17 -14.64 -15.00 9.30
C ILE A 17 -15.24 -14.77 7.91
N GLY A 18 -14.51 -15.18 6.87
CA GLY A 18 -14.97 -15.11 5.48
C GLY A 18 -14.87 -16.46 4.79
N VAL A 19 -15.64 -16.62 3.73
CA VAL A 19 -15.57 -17.79 2.84
C VAL A 19 -14.94 -17.35 1.54
N ILE A 20 -13.87 -18.04 1.12
CA ILE A 20 -13.27 -17.83 -0.20
C ILE A 20 -14.19 -18.43 -1.25
N PRO A 21 -14.69 -17.65 -2.23
CA PRO A 21 -15.53 -18.16 -3.29
C PRO A 21 -14.81 -19.26 -4.11
N ASN A 22 -15.57 -20.25 -4.56
CA ASN A 22 -15.02 -21.27 -5.43
C ASN A 22 -14.44 -20.66 -6.72
N GLY A 23 -13.24 -21.09 -7.09
CA GLY A 23 -12.53 -20.58 -8.27
C GLY A 23 -11.72 -19.29 -8.04
N LEU A 24 -11.82 -18.66 -6.88
CA LEU A 24 -10.95 -17.54 -6.52
C LEU A 24 -9.64 -18.08 -5.95
N ASP A 25 -8.55 -17.89 -6.70
CA ASP A 25 -7.21 -18.34 -6.33
C ASP A 25 -6.24 -17.15 -6.31
N TRP A 26 -6.50 -16.20 -5.42
CA TRP A 26 -5.58 -15.08 -5.18
C TRP A 26 -4.62 -15.42 -4.05
N GLY A 27 -3.34 -15.18 -4.28
CA GLY A 27 -2.34 -15.41 -3.25
C GLY A 27 -0.93 -15.17 -3.75
N VAL A 28 -0.01 -15.03 -2.83
CA VAL A 28 1.41 -14.77 -3.13
C VAL A 28 2.02 -15.84 -4.05
N HIS A 29 1.55 -17.08 -3.96
CA HIS A 29 2.01 -18.21 -4.80
C HIS A 29 1.78 -18.00 -6.30
N ARG A 30 0.92 -17.05 -6.69
CA ARG A 30 0.63 -16.70 -8.08
C ARG A 30 1.58 -15.65 -8.66
N ILE A 31 2.32 -14.95 -7.80
CA ILE A 31 3.22 -13.85 -8.22
C ILE A 31 4.40 -14.41 -9.00
N GLN A 32 4.71 -13.81 -10.13
CA GLN A 32 5.84 -14.19 -10.99
C GLN A 32 6.50 -12.97 -11.63
N PRO A 33 7.76 -13.08 -12.07
CA PRO A 33 8.43 -12.00 -12.78
C PRO A 33 7.65 -11.55 -14.03
N GLY A 34 7.59 -10.24 -14.24
CA GLY A 34 6.82 -9.60 -15.30
C GLY A 34 5.42 -9.13 -14.88
N ASP A 35 4.91 -9.56 -13.73
CA ASP A 35 3.67 -9.05 -13.18
C ASP A 35 3.80 -7.57 -12.82
N GLN A 36 2.68 -6.85 -12.92
CA GLN A 36 2.63 -5.43 -12.59
C GLN A 36 2.16 -5.21 -11.15
N ILE A 37 2.72 -4.19 -10.51
CA ILE A 37 2.31 -3.71 -9.19
C ILE A 37 1.41 -2.49 -9.36
N ILE A 38 0.19 -2.59 -8.83
CA ILE A 38 -0.82 -1.52 -8.87
C ILE A 38 -1.12 -1.08 -7.44
N VAL A 39 -1.26 0.23 -7.23
CA VAL A 39 -1.86 0.78 -6.01
C VAL A 39 -3.23 1.36 -6.34
N SER A 40 -4.19 1.24 -5.44
CA SER A 40 -5.58 1.64 -5.70
C SER A 40 -5.82 3.14 -5.60
N GLY A 41 -4.87 3.93 -5.09
CA GLY A 41 -5.06 5.37 -4.93
C GLY A 41 -3.84 6.06 -4.31
N THR A 42 -4.05 7.27 -3.81
CA THR A 42 -3.00 8.11 -3.20
C THR A 42 -2.38 7.46 -1.96
N LEU A 43 -1.07 7.68 -1.76
CA LEU A 43 -0.29 7.01 -0.72
C LEU A 43 0.10 7.97 0.40
N GLY A 44 0.10 7.46 1.62
CA GLY A 44 0.59 8.16 2.81
C GLY A 44 -0.42 9.12 3.45
N ASP A 45 -1.63 9.24 2.94
CA ASP A 45 -2.64 10.19 3.41
C ASP A 45 -2.97 9.96 4.89
N HIS A 46 -3.23 8.70 5.31
CA HIS A 46 -3.48 8.37 6.71
C HIS A 46 -2.29 8.68 7.59
N GLY A 47 -1.12 8.13 7.25
CA GLY A 47 0.09 8.30 8.05
C GLY A 47 0.45 9.76 8.25
N ALA A 48 0.41 10.57 7.20
CA ALA A 48 0.70 12.00 7.28
C ALA A 48 -0.34 12.76 8.13
N THR A 49 -1.63 12.44 7.98
CA THR A 49 -2.70 13.04 8.79
C THR A 49 -2.50 12.76 10.27
N ILE A 50 -2.24 11.52 10.64
CA ILE A 50 -2.06 11.12 12.03
C ILE A 50 -0.76 11.71 12.61
N LEU A 51 0.31 11.74 11.84
CA LEU A 51 1.58 12.32 12.26
C LEU A 51 1.42 13.81 12.58
N ASN A 52 0.78 14.58 11.67
CA ASN A 52 0.51 16.00 11.90
C ASN A 52 -0.29 16.25 13.19
N LEU A 53 -1.31 15.41 13.44
CA LEU A 53 -2.17 15.53 14.63
C LEU A 53 -1.43 15.15 15.93
N ARG A 54 -0.63 14.10 15.92
CA ARG A 54 0.03 13.59 17.14
C ARG A 54 1.22 14.39 17.55
N GLU A 55 2.05 14.78 16.59
CA GLU A 55 3.27 15.56 16.86
C GLU A 55 2.98 17.06 16.96
N ASN A 56 1.70 17.48 16.83
CA ASN A 56 1.30 18.89 16.84
C ASN A 56 2.14 19.75 15.89
N LEU A 57 2.40 19.25 14.69
CA LEU A 57 3.26 19.93 13.71
C LEU A 57 2.72 21.31 13.29
N GLY A 58 1.44 21.56 13.55
CA GLY A 58 0.79 22.84 13.23
C GLY A 58 0.62 23.08 11.74
N ILE A 59 0.78 22.04 10.91
CA ILE A 59 0.64 22.15 9.45
C ILE A 59 -0.84 22.28 9.13
N GLN A 60 -1.23 23.44 8.60
CA GLN A 60 -2.59 23.66 8.11
C GLN A 60 -2.75 22.99 6.76
N THR A 61 -3.64 22.01 6.68
CA THR A 61 -3.89 21.23 5.47
C THR A 61 -5.30 20.65 5.49
N ASP A 62 -5.89 20.46 4.33
CA ASP A 62 -7.15 19.75 4.15
C ASP A 62 -6.96 18.22 4.03
N LEU A 63 -5.73 17.73 4.25
CA LEU A 63 -5.40 16.32 4.23
C LEU A 63 -6.22 15.56 5.28
N ARG A 64 -6.85 14.48 4.83
CA ARG A 64 -7.67 13.60 5.67
C ARG A 64 -7.18 12.16 5.57
N SER A 65 -7.41 11.40 6.63
CA SER A 65 -7.22 9.96 6.60
C SER A 65 -8.01 9.32 5.46
N ASP A 66 -7.38 8.38 4.79
CA ASP A 66 -7.97 7.59 3.71
C ASP A 66 -8.79 6.38 4.19
N CYS A 67 -9.09 6.29 5.48
CA CYS A 67 -9.82 5.18 6.07
C CYS A 67 -11.12 4.89 5.32
N ALA A 68 -11.25 3.68 4.77
CA ALA A 68 -12.37 3.30 3.91
C ALA A 68 -12.62 1.80 3.92
N VAL A 69 -13.86 1.40 3.63
CA VAL A 69 -14.25 0.00 3.39
C VAL A 69 -13.84 -0.40 1.98
N LEU A 70 -12.94 -1.37 1.84
CA LEU A 70 -12.36 -1.76 0.55
C LEU A 70 -13.11 -2.88 -0.17
N ALA A 71 -14.08 -3.53 0.47
CA ALA A 71 -14.83 -4.63 -0.14
C ALA A 71 -15.47 -4.26 -1.51
N PRO A 72 -16.12 -3.08 -1.69
CA PRO A 72 -16.65 -2.69 -2.98
C PRO A 72 -15.58 -2.54 -4.06
N LEU A 73 -14.38 -2.09 -3.69
CA LEU A 73 -13.26 -1.97 -4.63
C LEU A 73 -12.73 -3.34 -5.06
N ILE A 74 -12.66 -4.30 -4.12
CA ILE A 74 -12.34 -5.70 -4.41
C ILE A 74 -13.37 -6.30 -5.37
N ASP A 75 -14.66 -6.02 -5.18
CA ASP A 75 -15.73 -6.52 -6.04
C ASP A 75 -15.60 -6.04 -7.49
N CYS A 76 -15.02 -4.85 -7.72
CA CYS A 76 -14.77 -4.35 -9.07
C CYS A 76 -13.74 -5.18 -9.85
N ILE A 77 -12.75 -5.75 -9.17
CA ILE A 77 -11.64 -6.48 -9.81
C ILE A 77 -11.79 -8.00 -9.70
N ARG A 78 -12.64 -8.49 -8.80
CA ARG A 78 -12.82 -9.93 -8.57
C ARG A 78 -13.22 -10.72 -9.84
N PRO A 79 -14.05 -10.20 -10.76
CA PRO A 79 -14.40 -10.90 -11.99
C PRO A 79 -13.28 -10.94 -13.02
N ILE A 80 -12.21 -10.16 -12.85
CA ILE A 80 -11.16 -10.00 -13.85
C ILE A 80 -10.11 -11.08 -13.62
N GLU A 81 -9.91 -11.93 -14.60
CA GLU A 81 -8.78 -12.86 -14.61
C GLU A 81 -7.46 -12.09 -14.65
N GLY A 82 -6.41 -12.65 -14.04
CA GLY A 82 -5.09 -12.03 -14.01
C GLY A 82 -4.78 -11.22 -12.75
N VAL A 83 -5.75 -10.98 -11.86
CA VAL A 83 -5.43 -10.55 -10.49
C VAL A 83 -4.80 -11.73 -9.76
N LYS A 84 -3.58 -11.55 -9.23
CA LYS A 84 -2.80 -12.62 -8.61
C LYS A 84 -2.76 -12.53 -7.09
N ALA A 85 -2.47 -11.35 -6.58
CA ALA A 85 -2.43 -11.12 -5.14
C ALA A 85 -2.93 -9.71 -4.81
N VAL A 86 -3.60 -9.59 -3.68
CA VAL A 86 -4.12 -8.30 -3.18
C VAL A 86 -3.81 -8.22 -1.68
N ARG A 87 -3.35 -7.06 -1.26
CA ARG A 87 -3.02 -6.76 0.13
C ARG A 87 -3.41 -5.32 0.46
N ASP A 88 -3.92 -5.08 1.65
CA ASP A 88 -4.05 -3.72 2.19
C ASP A 88 -2.67 -3.15 2.55
N ALA A 89 -2.48 -1.86 2.34
CA ALA A 89 -1.21 -1.18 2.58
C ALA A 89 -1.17 -0.49 3.96
N THR A 90 -1.62 -1.17 5.00
CA THR A 90 -1.73 -0.66 6.37
C THR A 90 -0.35 -0.50 7.03
N ARG A 91 -0.05 -1.27 8.02
CA ARG A 91 1.20 -1.16 8.79
C ARG A 91 2.45 -1.35 7.93
N GLY A 92 3.38 -0.39 8.05
CA GLY A 92 4.63 -0.36 7.26
C GLY A 92 4.42 0.07 5.81
N GLY A 93 3.17 0.43 5.44
CA GLY A 93 2.82 1.01 4.16
C GLY A 93 3.03 0.06 2.97
N VAL A 94 3.14 0.65 1.80
CA VAL A 94 3.40 -0.08 0.56
C VAL A 94 4.75 -0.80 0.62
N ASN A 95 5.76 -0.19 1.23
CA ASN A 95 7.10 -0.79 1.33
C ASN A 95 7.07 -2.16 2.02
N ALA A 96 6.35 -2.29 3.14
CA ALA A 96 6.23 -3.57 3.83
C ALA A 96 5.54 -4.63 2.96
N VAL A 97 4.47 -4.27 2.25
CA VAL A 97 3.74 -5.18 1.35
C VAL A 97 4.63 -5.67 0.20
N LEU A 98 5.43 -4.77 -0.41
CA LEU A 98 6.37 -5.15 -1.46
C LEU A 98 7.40 -6.16 -0.96
N HIS A 99 7.92 -5.97 0.25
CA HIS A 99 8.84 -6.92 0.87
C HIS A 99 8.18 -8.26 1.20
N GLU A 100 6.95 -8.25 1.71
CA GLU A 100 6.19 -9.49 1.97
C GLU A 100 6.03 -10.30 0.68
N PHE A 101 5.65 -9.66 -0.43
CA PHE A 101 5.50 -10.31 -1.74
C PHE A 101 6.84 -10.84 -2.27
N ALA A 102 7.87 -10.02 -2.23
CA ALA A 102 9.20 -10.40 -2.72
C ALA A 102 9.78 -11.59 -1.96
N GLN A 103 9.68 -11.59 -0.63
CA GLN A 103 10.18 -12.67 0.21
C GLN A 103 9.41 -13.98 0.02
N ALA A 104 8.08 -13.91 -0.08
CA ALA A 104 7.22 -15.09 -0.23
C ALA A 104 7.54 -15.89 -1.50
N GLN A 105 7.89 -15.21 -2.60
CA GLN A 105 8.18 -15.83 -3.91
C GLN A 105 9.66 -15.80 -4.29
N LYS A 106 10.52 -15.23 -3.45
CA LYS A 106 11.96 -15.06 -3.74
C LYS A 106 12.21 -14.32 -5.05
N VAL A 107 11.39 -13.31 -5.32
CA VAL A 107 11.46 -12.42 -6.49
C VAL A 107 11.95 -11.03 -6.09
N GLY A 108 12.32 -10.21 -7.08
CA GLY A 108 12.54 -8.78 -6.88
C GLY A 108 11.27 -8.00 -7.21
N ILE A 109 11.22 -6.74 -6.76
CA ILE A 109 10.21 -5.77 -7.17
C ILE A 109 10.90 -4.44 -7.45
N GLN A 110 10.61 -3.87 -8.60
CA GLN A 110 11.07 -2.54 -8.96
C GLN A 110 9.88 -1.60 -9.09
N ILE A 111 9.91 -0.49 -8.38
CA ILE A 111 8.91 0.57 -8.52
C ILE A 111 9.51 1.82 -9.14
N ASP A 112 8.69 2.62 -9.79
CA ASP A 112 9.03 3.92 -10.36
C ASP A 112 8.50 5.02 -9.43
N GLU A 113 9.41 5.78 -8.82
CA GLU A 113 9.06 6.87 -7.90
C GLU A 113 8.33 8.03 -8.58
N THR A 114 8.50 8.17 -9.88
CA THR A 114 7.94 9.30 -10.64
C THR A 114 6.42 9.19 -10.82
N VAL A 115 5.90 7.97 -10.78
CA VAL A 115 4.46 7.68 -10.98
C VAL A 115 3.72 7.42 -9.67
N LEU A 116 4.41 7.49 -8.52
CA LEU A 116 3.76 7.27 -7.23
C LEU A 116 2.69 8.35 -6.98
N PRO A 117 1.45 7.95 -6.73
CA PRO A 117 0.35 8.89 -6.49
C PRO A 117 0.41 9.44 -5.05
N ILE A 118 1.37 10.30 -4.78
CA ILE A 118 1.58 10.94 -3.48
C ILE A 118 1.17 12.40 -3.59
N ARG A 119 0.26 12.84 -2.72
CA ARG A 119 -0.20 14.24 -2.66
C ARG A 119 0.93 15.18 -2.27
N GLN A 120 0.85 16.42 -2.72
CA GLN A 120 1.87 17.42 -2.42
C GLN A 120 2.01 17.68 -0.92
N GLU A 121 0.91 17.66 -0.17
CA GLU A 121 0.88 17.83 1.27
C GLU A 121 1.65 16.71 1.99
N VAL A 122 1.46 15.46 1.53
CA VAL A 122 2.18 14.30 2.05
C VAL A 122 3.68 14.40 1.73
N ARG A 123 4.03 14.80 0.49
CA ARG A 123 5.43 15.05 0.09
C ARG A 123 6.08 16.11 0.98
N GLY A 124 5.39 17.23 1.22
CA GLY A 124 5.91 18.30 2.07
C GLY A 124 6.16 17.84 3.51
N ILE A 125 5.26 17.04 4.09
CA ILE A 125 5.45 16.46 5.43
C ILE A 125 6.66 15.50 5.43
N CYS A 126 6.80 14.66 4.42
CA CYS A 126 7.92 13.74 4.28
C CYS A 126 9.26 14.48 4.16
N GLU A 127 9.34 15.51 3.34
CA GLU A 127 10.53 16.34 3.16
C GLU A 127 10.93 17.07 4.44
N LEU A 128 9.95 17.64 5.14
CA LEU A 128 10.17 18.35 6.40
C LEU A 128 10.77 17.46 7.48
N LEU A 129 10.33 16.19 7.53
CA LEU A 129 10.69 15.26 8.61
C LEU A 129 11.73 14.21 8.19
N GLY A 130 12.18 14.20 6.94
CA GLY A 130 13.10 13.20 6.43
C GLY A 130 12.50 11.78 6.38
N LEU A 131 11.19 11.68 6.09
CA LEU A 131 10.44 10.42 6.04
C LEU A 131 10.12 10.02 4.59
N ASP A 132 9.83 8.74 4.38
CA ASP A 132 9.40 8.19 3.10
C ASP A 132 7.92 7.80 3.15
N ALA A 133 7.12 8.36 2.25
CA ALA A 133 5.68 8.10 2.15
C ALA A 133 5.35 6.62 1.90
N LEU A 134 6.26 5.85 1.30
CA LEU A 134 6.11 4.40 1.11
C LEU A 134 6.03 3.62 2.43
N ASN A 135 6.53 4.19 3.53
CA ASN A 135 6.48 3.59 4.86
C ASN A 135 5.26 4.04 5.68
N PHE A 136 4.46 4.97 5.15
CA PHE A 136 3.28 5.45 5.85
C PHE A 136 2.13 4.45 5.72
N ALA A 137 1.43 4.22 6.83
CA ALA A 137 0.21 3.43 6.83
C ALA A 137 -0.87 4.08 5.96
N ASN A 138 -1.61 3.23 5.26
CA ASN A 138 -2.80 3.60 4.50
C ASN A 138 -3.96 2.72 4.99
N GLU A 139 -5.06 3.32 5.40
CA GLU A 139 -6.20 2.59 5.98
C GLU A 139 -7.34 2.37 4.95
N GLY A 140 -7.10 2.76 3.70
CA GLY A 140 -8.06 2.65 2.61
C GLY A 140 -7.43 2.40 1.24
N LYS A 141 -6.28 1.70 1.19
CA LYS A 141 -5.58 1.41 -0.07
C LYS A 141 -5.18 -0.05 -0.20
N LEU A 142 -5.18 -0.50 -1.45
CA LEU A 142 -4.76 -1.84 -1.85
C LEU A 142 -3.48 -1.77 -2.68
N VAL A 143 -2.60 -2.75 -2.46
CA VAL A 143 -1.53 -3.14 -3.38
C VAL A 143 -1.98 -4.40 -4.09
N ILE A 144 -1.97 -4.38 -5.40
CA ILE A 144 -2.46 -5.45 -6.26
C ILE A 144 -1.31 -5.89 -7.16
N VAL A 145 -1.12 -7.20 -7.26
CA VAL A 145 -0.22 -7.82 -8.25
C VAL A 145 -1.08 -8.46 -9.34
N ALA A 146 -0.78 -8.15 -10.57
CA ALA A 146 -1.59 -8.59 -11.70
C ALA A 146 -0.76 -8.92 -12.96
N ASP A 147 -1.30 -9.76 -13.81
CA ASP A 147 -0.76 -10.01 -15.15
C ASP A 147 -0.64 -8.71 -15.94
N LYS A 148 0.49 -8.51 -16.57
CA LYS A 148 0.77 -7.32 -17.38
C LYS A 148 -0.31 -7.06 -18.44
N GLU A 149 -0.78 -8.11 -19.09
CA GLU A 149 -1.78 -8.03 -20.15
C GLU A 149 -3.18 -7.61 -19.63
N LYS A 150 -3.45 -7.85 -18.35
CA LYS A 150 -4.73 -7.53 -17.68
C LYS A 150 -4.73 -6.21 -16.93
N THR A 151 -3.58 -5.59 -16.80
CA THR A 151 -3.38 -4.35 -16.01
C THR A 151 -4.32 -3.22 -16.46
N ALA A 152 -4.47 -3.00 -17.78
CA ALA A 152 -5.32 -1.93 -18.31
C ALA A 152 -6.80 -2.14 -17.94
N GLU A 153 -7.27 -3.39 -18.00
CA GLU A 153 -8.64 -3.77 -17.64
C GLU A 153 -8.88 -3.54 -16.14
N ILE A 154 -7.93 -3.98 -15.30
CA ILE A 154 -7.98 -3.81 -13.85
C ILE A 154 -8.00 -2.33 -13.46
N LEU A 155 -7.10 -1.51 -14.05
CA LEU A 155 -7.08 -0.06 -13.80
C LEU A 155 -8.41 0.60 -14.21
N THR A 156 -8.99 0.19 -15.33
CA THR A 156 -10.26 0.73 -15.77
C THR A 156 -11.38 0.39 -14.80
N ALA A 157 -11.40 -0.83 -14.26
CA ALA A 157 -12.38 -1.25 -13.26
C ALA A 157 -12.21 -0.48 -11.94
N LEU A 158 -10.97 -0.36 -11.45
CA LEU A 158 -10.68 0.39 -10.23
C LEU A 158 -11.10 1.85 -10.35
N ARG A 159 -10.72 2.52 -11.44
CA ARG A 159 -10.95 3.96 -11.64
C ARG A 159 -12.42 4.35 -11.82
N ARG A 160 -13.32 3.39 -12.06
CA ARG A 160 -14.77 3.61 -12.04
C ARG A 160 -15.33 3.74 -10.62
N HIS A 161 -14.59 3.33 -9.63
CA HIS A 161 -14.97 3.44 -8.22
C HIS A 161 -14.27 4.65 -7.58
N PRO A 162 -14.95 5.47 -6.76
CA PRO A 162 -14.34 6.66 -6.15
C PRO A 162 -13.05 6.38 -5.37
N LEU A 163 -12.97 5.25 -4.67
CA LEU A 163 -11.76 4.84 -3.93
C LEU A 163 -10.60 4.43 -4.83
N GLY A 164 -10.86 4.16 -6.11
CA GLY A 164 -9.89 3.74 -7.11
C GLY A 164 -9.56 4.78 -8.16
N GLU A 165 -10.08 6.00 -8.06
CA GLU A 165 -9.92 7.07 -9.05
C GLU A 165 -8.45 7.33 -9.42
N ASN A 166 -7.57 7.29 -8.42
CA ASN A 166 -6.13 7.50 -8.58
C ASN A 166 -5.33 6.20 -8.68
N ALA A 167 -6.00 5.08 -9.03
CA ALA A 167 -5.30 3.81 -9.21
C ALA A 167 -4.22 3.91 -10.28
N THR A 168 -3.04 3.39 -9.99
CA THR A 168 -1.85 3.55 -10.83
C THR A 168 -0.96 2.32 -10.77
N VAL A 169 -0.34 1.96 -11.91
CA VAL A 169 0.79 1.03 -11.94
C VAL A 169 2.00 1.75 -11.39
N ILE A 170 2.61 1.17 -10.37
CA ILE A 170 3.80 1.76 -9.74
C ILE A 170 5.09 0.98 -10.02
N GLY A 171 5.01 -0.21 -10.62
CA GLY A 171 6.20 -1.01 -10.87
C GLY A 171 5.88 -2.40 -11.36
N GLU A 172 6.90 -3.26 -11.30
CA GLU A 172 6.83 -4.64 -11.78
C GLU A 172 7.63 -5.60 -10.91
N VAL A 173 7.27 -6.88 -10.99
CA VAL A 173 8.01 -7.99 -10.37
C VAL A 173 9.20 -8.37 -11.24
N THR A 174 10.38 -8.52 -10.62
CA THR A 174 11.65 -8.82 -11.29
C THR A 174 12.25 -10.13 -10.78
N THR A 175 13.35 -10.58 -11.41
CA THR A 175 14.05 -11.83 -11.03
C THR A 175 15.22 -11.63 -10.07
N ASP A 176 15.59 -10.38 -9.76
CA ASP A 176 16.87 -10.08 -9.08
C ASP A 176 16.83 -10.19 -7.55
N GLY A 177 15.68 -10.53 -6.98
CA GLY A 177 15.50 -10.73 -5.53
C GLY A 177 15.60 -9.45 -4.68
N LYS A 178 15.55 -8.27 -5.30
CA LYS A 178 15.70 -6.98 -4.61
C LYS A 178 14.44 -6.16 -4.71
N VAL A 179 14.08 -5.48 -3.63
CA VAL A 179 13.02 -4.46 -3.64
C VAL A 179 13.71 -3.10 -3.78
N ARG A 180 13.38 -2.39 -4.88
CA ARG A 180 14.04 -1.12 -5.21
C ARG A 180 13.10 -0.12 -5.83
N ALA A 181 13.45 1.14 -5.71
CA ALA A 181 12.80 2.26 -6.37
C ALA A 181 13.75 2.90 -7.39
N VAL A 182 13.19 3.33 -8.51
CA VAL A 182 13.91 4.04 -9.58
C VAL A 182 13.37 5.46 -9.64
N GLY A 183 14.25 6.42 -9.53
CA GLY A 183 13.91 7.85 -9.58
C GLY A 183 13.98 8.42 -10.99
N LEU A 184 13.67 9.72 -11.09
CA LEU A 184 13.53 10.47 -12.35
C LEU A 184 14.74 10.38 -13.29
N PHE A 185 15.95 10.32 -12.75
CA PHE A 185 17.20 10.25 -13.55
C PHE A 185 17.70 8.82 -13.72
N GLY A 186 16.86 7.81 -13.48
CA GLY A 186 17.22 6.41 -13.59
C GLY A 186 18.10 5.86 -12.45
N GLN A 187 18.38 6.69 -11.43
CA GLN A 187 19.07 6.22 -10.22
C GLN A 187 18.18 5.22 -9.47
N SER A 188 18.78 4.13 -9.03
CA SER A 188 18.07 3.09 -8.27
C SER A 188 18.52 3.10 -6.82
N ARG A 189 17.59 3.05 -5.88
CA ARG A 189 17.84 2.84 -4.45
C ARG A 189 17.16 1.57 -3.96
N LEU A 190 17.81 0.85 -3.07
CA LEU A 190 17.17 -0.25 -2.35
C LEU A 190 16.12 0.32 -1.39
N LEU A 191 15.00 -0.34 -1.30
CA LEU A 191 13.99 -0.05 -0.29
C LEU A 191 14.27 -0.96 0.91
N ASP A 192 14.73 -0.38 2.01
CA ASP A 192 14.93 -1.09 3.25
C ASP A 192 13.68 -0.99 4.12
N LEU A 193 13.37 -2.08 4.83
CA LEU A 193 12.34 -2.00 5.88
C LEU A 193 12.90 -1.19 7.06
N PRO A 194 12.19 -0.15 7.49
CA PRO A 194 12.62 0.61 8.65
C PRO A 194 12.70 -0.30 9.88
N ARG A 195 13.81 -0.22 10.62
CA ARG A 195 14.01 -1.01 11.84
C ARG A 195 13.00 -0.69 12.92
N ASN A 196 12.50 0.54 12.93
CA ASN A 196 11.42 1.01 13.79
C ASN A 196 10.32 1.58 12.91
N GLU A 197 9.07 1.28 13.23
CA GLU A 197 7.94 1.92 12.56
C GLU A 197 8.05 3.44 12.78
N PRO A 198 8.06 4.27 11.72
CA PRO A 198 8.21 5.73 11.84
C PRO A 198 7.02 6.38 12.56
N LEU A 199 5.91 5.66 12.65
CA LEU A 199 4.71 6.07 13.36
C LEU A 199 4.47 5.15 14.56
N PRO A 200 4.06 5.70 15.72
CA PRO A 200 3.61 4.87 16.84
C PRO A 200 2.46 3.98 16.38
N ARG A 201 2.41 2.75 16.90
CA ARG A 201 1.34 1.78 16.60
C ARG A 201 -0.02 2.40 16.80
N ILE A 202 -0.79 2.52 15.74
CA ILE A 202 -2.06 3.26 15.69
C ILE A 202 -3.25 2.30 15.72
N CYS A 203 -2.98 1.00 15.56
CA CYS A 203 -4.01 -0.03 15.61
C CYS A 203 -4.05 -0.68 16.98
#